data_1c740a06903af003ff592235711dfff0
#
_entry.id   1c740a06903af003ff592235711dfff0
#
_cell.length_a   1.000
_cell.length_b   1.000
_cell.length_c   1.000
_cell.angle_alpha   90.00
_cell.angle_beta   90.00
_cell.angle_gamma   90.00
#
_symmetry.space_group_name_H-M   'P 1'
#
loop_
_entity.id
_entity.type
_entity.pdbx_description
1 polymer ?
#
loop_
_entity_poly.entity_id
_entity_poly.type
_entity_poly.pdbx_seq_one_letter_code
_entity_poly.pdbx_strand_id
1 'polypeptide(L)'
;ITDEDFNFAYEDGTRYLPFGTTCYAWTNQDVQLQEQTLETLAEAPFNKIRMCVFPKFYDYNVEDPAMYAYEGEKGDFDHFRFYEPFWENLEHRIEQLDELGIQADLIVLHPYDKPEDWGFSRMTREEDIFYLTYVARRFSAYKNIWWSLANEWDLMPWKPAEDWDRYARIIMANDPYGHLRSIHNCREIFDHSHPWITHVSYQRCDLKNTAEDVTMLRAQYSKPVLIDEVG
;
A
#
# COMPACT_ATOMS: atom_id res chain seq x y z
N ILE A 1 -2.73 15.45 0.19
CA ILE A 1 -1.39 15.74 -0.36
C ILE A 1 -1.43 15.53 -1.86
N THR A 2 -0.80 16.40 -2.61
CA THR A 2 -0.72 16.38 -4.06
C THR A 2 0.74 16.22 -4.51
N ASP A 3 0.95 15.73 -5.74
CA ASP A 3 2.24 15.78 -6.41
C ASP A 3 2.40 17.12 -7.15
N GLU A 4 3.48 17.82 -6.88
CA GLU A 4 3.85 19.05 -7.58
C GLU A 4 5.24 18.91 -8.20
N ASP A 5 5.30 18.77 -9.52
CA ASP A 5 6.53 18.52 -10.27
C ASP A 5 7.29 17.31 -9.70
N PHE A 6 8.37 17.56 -8.96
CA PHE A 6 9.20 16.52 -8.34
C PHE A 6 9.04 16.43 -6.83
N ASN A 7 8.01 17.05 -6.26
CA ASN A 7 7.80 17.15 -4.82
C ASN A 7 6.35 16.82 -4.47
N PHE A 8 6.08 16.81 -3.17
CA PHE A 8 4.74 16.71 -2.63
C PHE A 8 4.40 17.98 -1.86
N ALA A 9 3.12 18.36 -1.90
CA ALA A 9 2.59 19.49 -1.16
C ALA A 9 1.24 19.16 -0.54
N TYR A 10 0.88 19.86 0.51
CA TYR A 10 -0.51 19.95 0.99
C TYR A 10 -1.33 20.84 0.05
N GLU A 11 -2.65 20.78 0.13
CA GLU A 11 -3.55 21.60 -0.69
C GLU A 11 -3.35 23.12 -0.49
N ASP A 12 -2.82 23.53 0.66
CA ASP A 12 -2.48 24.92 0.95
C ASP A 12 -1.15 25.37 0.35
N GLY A 13 -0.46 24.48 -0.39
CA GLY A 13 0.85 24.72 -1.00
C GLY A 13 2.03 24.50 -0.05
N THR A 14 1.80 24.14 1.20
CA THR A 14 2.89 23.79 2.13
C THR A 14 3.58 22.50 1.67
N ARG A 15 4.90 22.55 1.57
CA ARG A 15 5.69 21.40 1.11
C ARG A 15 5.58 20.23 2.10
N TYR A 16 5.28 19.05 1.57
CA TYR A 16 5.34 17.80 2.31
C TYR A 16 6.62 17.04 1.96
N LEU A 17 7.40 16.68 2.96
CA LEU A 17 8.62 15.88 2.83
C LEU A 17 8.35 14.51 3.45
N PRO A 18 8.08 13.46 2.65
CA PRO A 18 7.87 12.12 3.18
C PRO A 18 9.13 11.61 3.89
N PHE A 19 8.97 11.24 5.13
CA PHE A 19 9.96 10.54 5.92
C PHE A 19 9.26 9.41 6.67
N GLY A 20 9.52 8.17 6.28
CA GLY A 20 8.69 7.06 6.71
C GLY A 20 9.43 5.79 7.04
N THR A 21 8.64 4.79 7.38
CA THR A 21 9.08 3.43 7.62
C THR A 21 8.06 2.44 7.05
N THR A 22 8.42 1.15 7.06
CA THR A 22 7.53 0.05 6.70
C THR A 22 7.00 -0.62 7.96
N CYS A 23 5.67 -0.72 8.07
CA CYS A 23 4.96 -1.46 9.11
C CYS A 23 4.00 -2.43 8.43
N TYR A 24 4.51 -3.33 7.57
CA TYR A 24 3.73 -4.07 6.58
C TYR A 24 2.48 -4.76 7.15
N ALA A 25 2.62 -5.56 8.18
CA ALA A 25 1.53 -6.39 8.69
C ALA A 25 1.04 -5.96 10.08
N TRP A 26 1.27 -4.72 10.51
CA TRP A 26 1.01 -4.31 11.88
C TRP A 26 -0.47 -4.36 12.26
N THR A 27 -1.38 -4.02 11.35
CA THR A 27 -2.83 -4.08 11.60
C THR A 27 -3.38 -5.50 11.62
N ASN A 28 -2.57 -6.48 11.21
CA ASN A 28 -2.91 -7.90 11.20
C ASN A 28 -2.36 -8.65 12.43
N GLN A 29 -1.65 -7.96 13.32
CA GLN A 29 -1.13 -8.49 14.56
C GLN A 29 -2.20 -8.49 15.67
N ASP A 30 -1.87 -9.08 16.83
CA ASP A 30 -2.73 -8.91 17.99
C ASP A 30 -2.85 -7.43 18.43
N VAL A 31 -3.92 -7.12 19.14
CA VAL A 31 -4.24 -5.74 19.54
C VAL A 31 -3.12 -5.10 20.33
N GLN A 32 -2.45 -5.85 21.22
CA GLN A 32 -1.36 -5.30 22.04
C GLN A 32 -0.19 -4.84 21.20
N LEU A 33 0.21 -5.61 20.19
CA LEU A 33 1.29 -5.24 19.29
C LEU A 33 0.89 -4.05 18.36
N GLN A 34 -0.38 -3.98 17.96
CA GLN A 34 -0.90 -2.83 17.23
C GLN A 34 -0.80 -1.54 18.05
N GLU A 35 -1.22 -1.57 19.33
CA GLU A 35 -1.11 -0.41 20.24
C GLU A 35 0.36 -0.01 20.48
N GLN A 36 1.24 -0.97 20.72
CA GLN A 36 2.67 -0.71 20.89
C GLN A 36 3.28 -0.07 19.63
N THR A 37 2.82 -0.46 18.45
CA THR A 37 3.25 0.14 17.18
C THR A 37 2.84 1.62 17.12
N LEU A 38 1.60 1.96 17.48
CA LEU A 38 1.12 3.35 17.53
C LEU A 38 1.89 4.19 18.54
N GLU A 39 2.14 3.66 19.75
CA GLU A 39 2.96 4.33 20.75
C GLU A 39 4.36 4.64 20.23
N THR A 40 4.98 3.67 19.55
CA THR A 40 6.30 3.84 18.93
C THR A 40 6.28 4.89 17.81
N LEU A 41 5.23 4.88 16.97
CA LEU A 41 5.07 5.85 15.88
C LEU A 41 4.82 7.26 16.40
N ALA A 42 4.11 7.43 17.51
CA ALA A 42 3.86 8.73 18.14
C ALA A 42 5.15 9.40 18.65
N GLU A 43 6.16 8.62 19.03
CA GLU A 43 7.47 9.12 19.47
C GLU A 43 8.49 9.23 18.34
N ALA A 44 8.24 8.58 17.20
CA ALA A 44 9.14 8.55 16.05
C ALA A 44 8.95 9.77 15.13
N PRO A 45 9.97 10.21 14.41
CA PRO A 45 9.86 11.37 13.50
C PRO A 45 9.20 11.03 12.15
N PHE A 46 8.48 9.92 12.05
CA PHE A 46 7.86 9.47 10.81
C PHE A 46 6.54 10.20 10.55
N ASN A 47 6.33 10.61 9.31
CA ASN A 47 5.10 11.22 8.82
C ASN A 47 4.41 10.38 7.72
N LYS A 48 4.95 9.20 7.39
CA LYS A 48 4.41 8.24 6.43
C LYS A 48 4.78 6.83 6.85
N ILE A 49 3.84 5.89 6.72
CA ILE A 49 4.13 4.46 6.83
C ILE A 49 3.58 3.69 5.62
N ARG A 50 4.31 2.66 5.21
CA ARG A 50 3.82 1.66 4.24
C ARG A 50 3.25 0.48 5.00
N MET A 51 2.03 0.08 4.65
CA MET A 51 1.31 -0.97 5.34
C MET A 51 0.45 -1.79 4.37
N CYS A 52 0.42 -3.10 4.56
CA CYS A 52 -0.39 -4.00 3.76
C CYS A 52 -1.83 -4.04 4.30
N VAL A 53 -2.81 -4.07 3.39
CA VAL A 53 -4.19 -4.39 3.76
C VAL A 53 -4.27 -5.85 4.22
N PHE A 54 -3.82 -6.77 3.38
CA PHE A 54 -3.80 -8.20 3.71
C PHE A 54 -2.62 -8.57 4.61
N PRO A 55 -2.73 -9.64 5.41
CA PRO A 55 -1.62 -10.15 6.20
C PRO A 55 -0.44 -10.56 5.30
N LYS A 56 0.78 -10.33 5.80
CA LYS A 56 2.02 -10.66 5.10
C LYS A 56 2.69 -11.84 5.78
N PHE A 57 2.86 -12.94 5.06
CA PHE A 57 3.68 -14.08 5.49
C PHE A 57 5.12 -13.88 5.08
N TYR A 58 6.04 -13.95 6.03
CA TYR A 58 7.48 -13.82 5.78
C TYR A 58 8.28 -14.50 6.89
N ASP A 59 9.59 -14.71 6.71
CA ASP A 59 10.46 -15.43 7.65
C ASP A 59 10.39 -14.95 9.11
N TYR A 60 10.12 -13.67 9.32
CA TYR A 60 9.98 -13.06 10.66
C TYR A 60 8.52 -12.80 11.05
N ASN A 61 7.55 -13.19 10.23
CA ASN A 61 6.11 -13.05 10.48
C ASN A 61 5.37 -14.29 9.97
N VAL A 62 5.55 -15.40 10.67
CA VAL A 62 5.08 -16.73 10.26
C VAL A 62 3.73 -17.12 10.88
N GLU A 63 3.31 -16.39 11.90
CA GLU A 63 2.03 -16.65 12.57
C GLU A 63 0.86 -16.23 11.68
N ASP A 64 -0.29 -16.80 11.99
CA ASP A 64 -1.53 -16.39 11.36
C ASP A 64 -1.99 -15.03 11.91
N PRO A 65 -2.67 -14.22 11.10
CA PRO A 65 -3.23 -12.96 11.57
C PRO A 65 -4.32 -13.19 12.60
N ALA A 66 -4.57 -12.18 13.43
CA ALA A 66 -5.64 -12.23 14.42
C ALA A 66 -7.05 -12.32 13.78
N MET A 67 -7.19 -11.77 12.58
CA MET A 67 -8.43 -11.77 11.79
C MET A 67 -8.09 -11.83 10.29
N TYR A 68 -9.04 -12.34 9.51
CA TYR A 68 -8.97 -12.37 8.05
C TYR A 68 -9.95 -11.40 7.42
N ALA A 69 -9.67 -10.91 6.22
CA ALA A 69 -10.45 -9.92 5.51
C ALA A 69 -11.82 -10.43 5.03
N TYR A 70 -11.99 -11.74 4.93
CA TYR A 70 -13.17 -12.39 4.38
C TYR A 70 -13.76 -13.41 5.34
N GLU A 71 -15.06 -13.69 5.16
CA GLU A 71 -15.71 -14.78 5.84
C GLU A 71 -15.27 -16.13 5.28
N GLY A 72 -15.32 -17.17 6.11
CA GLY A 72 -14.89 -18.52 5.77
C GLY A 72 -13.78 -19.02 6.69
N GLU A 73 -13.07 -20.02 6.21
CA GLU A 73 -11.97 -20.66 6.93
C GLU A 73 -10.73 -20.71 6.04
N LYS A 74 -9.56 -20.98 6.62
CA LYS A 74 -8.33 -21.17 5.88
C LYS A 74 -8.50 -22.16 4.72
N GLY A 75 -8.09 -21.78 3.54
CA GLY A 75 -8.24 -22.56 2.32
C GLY A 75 -9.63 -22.52 1.68
N ASP A 76 -10.62 -21.85 2.32
CA ASP A 76 -12.00 -21.77 1.82
C ASP A 76 -12.67 -20.44 2.20
N PHE A 77 -11.98 -19.32 1.89
CA PHE A 77 -12.56 -17.99 2.09
C PHE A 77 -13.53 -17.62 0.96
N ASP A 78 -14.67 -17.05 1.31
CA ASP A 78 -15.58 -16.44 0.34
C ASP A 78 -15.12 -15.00 0.03
N HIS A 79 -14.37 -14.79 -1.03
CA HIS A 79 -13.83 -13.48 -1.44
C HIS A 79 -14.90 -12.45 -1.85
N PHE A 80 -16.17 -12.83 -1.87
CA PHE A 80 -17.29 -11.91 -2.04
C PHE A 80 -18.01 -11.54 -0.74
N ARG A 81 -17.54 -12.03 0.42
CA ARG A 81 -18.10 -11.75 1.73
C ARG A 81 -17.03 -11.24 2.69
N PHE A 82 -17.06 -9.95 2.91
CA PHE A 82 -16.13 -9.29 3.81
C PHE A 82 -16.42 -9.59 5.29
N TYR A 83 -15.38 -9.86 6.06
CA TYR A 83 -15.48 -9.99 7.52
C TYR A 83 -15.33 -8.62 8.17
N GLU A 84 -16.45 -8.00 8.53
CA GLU A 84 -16.53 -6.59 8.96
C GLU A 84 -15.56 -6.21 10.08
N PRO A 85 -15.35 -7.04 11.14
CA PRO A 85 -14.41 -6.66 12.21
C PRO A 85 -12.96 -6.43 11.73
N PHE A 86 -12.51 -7.10 10.68
CA PHE A 86 -11.20 -6.85 10.07
C PHE A 86 -11.12 -5.43 9.49
N TRP A 87 -12.16 -5.04 8.78
CA TRP A 87 -12.22 -3.75 8.10
C TRP A 87 -12.42 -2.59 9.07
N GLU A 88 -13.22 -2.78 10.11
CA GLU A 88 -13.36 -1.81 11.22
C GLU A 88 -12.03 -1.59 11.95
N ASN A 89 -11.27 -2.66 12.20
CA ASN A 89 -9.94 -2.53 12.80
C ASN A 89 -9.00 -1.72 11.89
N LEU A 90 -8.97 -2.01 10.59
CA LEU A 90 -8.12 -1.27 9.64
C LEU A 90 -8.51 0.22 9.56
N GLU A 91 -9.81 0.54 9.51
CA GLU A 91 -10.31 1.92 9.58
C GLU A 91 -9.84 2.63 10.84
N HIS A 92 -10.07 2.01 11.99
CA HIS A 92 -9.66 2.59 13.26
C HIS A 92 -8.17 2.90 13.31
N ARG A 93 -7.32 2.02 12.76
CA ARG A 93 -5.87 2.25 12.70
C ARG A 93 -5.50 3.39 11.76
N ILE A 94 -6.19 3.54 10.64
CA ILE A 94 -6.00 4.67 9.71
C ILE A 94 -6.39 6.00 10.38
N GLU A 95 -7.48 6.03 11.15
CA GLU A 95 -7.91 7.21 11.93
C GLU A 95 -6.85 7.60 12.97
N GLN A 96 -6.31 6.63 13.71
CA GLN A 96 -5.25 6.89 14.70
C GLN A 96 -3.97 7.41 14.05
N LEU A 97 -3.61 6.92 12.85
CA LEU A 97 -2.49 7.48 12.09
C LEU A 97 -2.76 8.94 11.65
N ASP A 98 -3.99 9.27 11.26
CA ASP A 98 -4.36 10.66 10.93
C ASP A 98 -4.25 11.59 12.13
N GLU A 99 -4.68 11.13 13.31
CA GLU A 99 -4.52 11.88 14.58
C GLU A 99 -3.05 12.17 14.91
N LEU A 100 -2.15 11.26 14.55
CA LEU A 100 -0.69 11.42 14.67
C LEU A 100 -0.07 12.26 13.53
N GLY A 101 -0.85 12.63 12.51
CA GLY A 101 -0.35 13.34 11.32
C GLY A 101 0.45 12.44 10.36
N ILE A 102 0.25 11.12 10.44
CA ILE A 102 0.99 10.14 9.64
C ILE A 102 0.16 9.69 8.43
N GLN A 103 0.77 9.71 7.25
CA GLN A 103 0.18 9.21 6.02
C GLN A 103 0.26 7.68 5.97
N ALA A 104 -0.86 7.04 5.65
CA ALA A 104 -0.98 5.60 5.46
C ALA A 104 -0.85 5.24 3.97
N ASP A 105 0.29 4.72 3.56
CA ASP A 105 0.52 4.20 2.21
C ASP A 105 0.03 2.75 2.15
N LEU A 106 -1.24 2.59 1.73
CA LEU A 106 -1.94 1.32 1.73
C LEU A 106 -1.51 0.45 0.54
N ILE A 107 -0.83 -0.62 0.81
CA ILE A 107 -0.51 -1.66 -0.16
C ILE A 107 -1.72 -2.58 -0.30
N VAL A 108 -2.41 -2.46 -1.44
CA VAL A 108 -3.66 -3.20 -1.64
C VAL A 108 -3.43 -4.64 -2.11
N LEU A 109 -2.34 -4.92 -2.82
CA LEU A 109 -1.96 -6.28 -3.24
C LEU A 109 -0.47 -6.53 -3.00
N HIS A 110 -0.09 -7.77 -2.70
CA HIS A 110 1.30 -8.20 -2.56
C HIS A 110 1.43 -9.72 -2.72
N PRO A 111 2.63 -10.27 -3.04
CA PRO A 111 2.83 -11.70 -3.28
C PRO A 111 2.96 -12.54 -1.99
N TYR A 112 3.08 -11.92 -0.84
CA TYR A 112 3.48 -12.54 0.43
C TYR A 112 2.29 -13.05 1.22
N ASP A 113 1.68 -14.14 0.76
CA ASP A 113 0.66 -14.85 1.51
C ASP A 113 0.96 -16.36 1.60
N LYS A 114 0.05 -17.10 2.19
CA LYS A 114 0.04 -18.57 2.18
C LYS A 114 -1.03 -19.00 1.17
N PRO A 115 -0.68 -19.27 -0.11
CA PRO A 115 -1.68 -19.47 -1.16
C PRO A 115 -2.68 -20.62 -0.86
N GLU A 116 -2.22 -21.66 -0.15
CA GLU A 116 -3.06 -22.80 0.23
C GLU A 116 -3.98 -22.48 1.43
N ASP A 117 -3.58 -21.51 2.27
CA ASP A 117 -4.31 -21.18 3.50
C ASP A 117 -5.12 -19.88 3.35
N TRP A 118 -4.50 -18.83 2.76
CA TRP A 118 -5.12 -17.50 2.66
C TRP A 118 -5.61 -17.18 1.25
N GLY A 119 -4.76 -17.40 0.24
CA GLY A 119 -5.10 -17.28 -1.17
C GLY A 119 -5.30 -15.86 -1.71
N PHE A 120 -5.07 -14.80 -0.91
CA PHE A 120 -5.38 -13.43 -1.28
C PHE A 120 -4.57 -12.93 -2.48
N SER A 121 -3.30 -13.33 -2.60
CA SER A 121 -2.48 -13.00 -3.78
C SER A 121 -2.96 -13.72 -5.05
N ARG A 122 -3.75 -14.77 -4.90
CA ARG A 122 -4.24 -15.62 -5.98
C ARG A 122 -5.71 -15.41 -6.34
N MET A 123 -6.35 -14.43 -5.75
CA MET A 123 -7.70 -14.02 -6.13
C MET A 123 -7.82 -13.87 -7.65
N THR A 124 -8.95 -14.33 -8.18
CA THR A 124 -9.31 -14.14 -9.58
C THR A 124 -9.46 -12.66 -9.91
N ARG A 125 -9.44 -12.32 -11.20
CA ARG A 125 -9.67 -10.94 -11.64
C ARG A 125 -11.01 -10.37 -11.15
N GLU A 126 -12.05 -11.19 -11.08
CA GLU A 126 -13.38 -10.76 -10.61
C GLU A 126 -13.36 -10.45 -9.11
N GLU A 127 -12.72 -11.30 -8.32
CA GLU A 127 -12.51 -11.09 -6.88
C GLU A 127 -11.64 -9.86 -6.61
N ASP A 128 -10.54 -9.66 -7.35
CA ASP A 128 -9.71 -8.45 -7.28
C ASP A 128 -10.55 -7.18 -7.57
N ILE A 129 -11.39 -7.19 -8.60
CA ILE A 129 -12.26 -6.06 -8.95
C ILE A 129 -13.25 -5.78 -7.83
N PHE A 130 -13.88 -6.80 -7.28
CA PHE A 130 -14.81 -6.66 -6.17
C PHE A 130 -14.12 -6.08 -4.94
N TYR A 131 -12.98 -6.65 -4.57
CA TYR A 131 -12.15 -6.19 -3.46
C TYR A 131 -11.71 -4.74 -3.61
N LEU A 132 -11.07 -4.38 -4.73
CA LEU A 132 -10.55 -3.03 -4.97
C LEU A 132 -11.65 -1.98 -5.02
N THR A 133 -12.84 -2.34 -5.54
CA THR A 133 -14.03 -1.47 -5.51
C THR A 133 -14.45 -1.18 -4.08
N TYR A 134 -14.49 -2.21 -3.24
CA TYR A 134 -14.85 -2.07 -1.83
C TYR A 134 -13.82 -1.21 -1.06
N VAL A 135 -12.55 -1.54 -1.17
CA VAL A 135 -11.47 -0.83 -0.49
C VAL A 135 -11.44 0.65 -0.89
N ALA A 136 -11.51 0.95 -2.19
CA ALA A 136 -11.52 2.33 -2.65
C ALA A 136 -12.73 3.11 -2.11
N ARG A 137 -13.93 2.53 -2.11
CA ARG A 137 -15.13 3.19 -1.57
C ARG A 137 -15.09 3.38 -0.07
N ARG A 138 -14.54 2.42 0.65
CA ARG A 138 -14.49 2.47 2.11
C ARG A 138 -13.47 3.50 2.60
N PHE A 139 -12.29 3.52 2.00
CA PHE A 139 -11.15 4.28 2.53
C PHE A 139 -10.91 5.63 1.84
N SER A 140 -11.52 5.93 0.71
CA SER A 140 -11.29 7.20 0.01
C SER A 140 -11.68 8.46 0.79
N ALA A 141 -12.50 8.35 1.84
CA ALA A 141 -12.85 9.47 2.71
C ALA A 141 -11.74 9.89 3.69
N TYR A 142 -10.74 9.04 3.88
CA TYR A 142 -9.62 9.31 4.78
C TYR A 142 -8.53 10.10 4.06
N LYS A 143 -8.29 11.33 4.49
CA LYS A 143 -7.36 12.28 3.83
C LYS A 143 -5.88 11.88 3.90
N ASN A 144 -5.54 10.95 4.80
CA ASN A 144 -4.16 10.52 5.06
C ASN A 144 -3.78 9.23 4.34
N ILE A 145 -4.59 8.73 3.39
CA ILE A 145 -4.23 7.53 2.63
C ILE A 145 -3.51 7.86 1.32
N TRP A 146 -2.67 6.93 0.92
CA TRP A 146 -2.09 6.81 -0.41
C TRP A 146 -2.37 5.40 -0.91
N TRP A 147 -2.50 5.22 -2.22
CA TRP A 147 -2.74 3.93 -2.83
C TRP A 147 -1.45 3.35 -3.40
N SER A 148 -0.92 2.29 -2.81
CA SER A 148 0.09 1.44 -3.44
C SER A 148 -0.58 0.20 -4.03
N LEU A 149 -0.70 0.13 -5.36
CA LEU A 149 -1.43 -0.94 -6.03
C LEU A 149 -0.82 -2.31 -5.76
N ALA A 150 0.50 -2.36 -5.68
CA ALA A 150 1.22 -3.56 -5.29
C ALA A 150 2.51 -3.22 -4.55
N ASN A 151 2.88 -4.08 -3.60
CA ASN A 151 4.27 -4.25 -3.22
C ASN A 151 4.86 -5.37 -4.08
N GLU A 152 6.00 -5.07 -4.75
CA GLU A 152 6.73 -6.03 -5.56
C GLU A 152 5.87 -6.74 -6.63
N TRP A 153 5.24 -5.91 -7.48
CA TRP A 153 4.34 -6.34 -8.55
C TRP A 153 4.93 -7.43 -9.44
N ASP A 154 6.25 -7.37 -9.68
CA ASP A 154 7.00 -8.27 -10.52
C ASP A 154 7.19 -9.68 -9.92
N LEU A 155 6.85 -9.87 -8.65
CA LEU A 155 6.75 -11.18 -8.01
C LEU A 155 5.35 -11.82 -8.15
N MET A 156 4.43 -11.17 -8.85
CA MET A 156 3.07 -11.67 -9.14
C MET A 156 2.85 -11.92 -10.65
N PRO A 157 3.61 -12.84 -11.29
CA PRO A 157 3.53 -13.07 -12.74
C PRO A 157 2.17 -13.63 -13.19
N TRP A 158 1.32 -14.05 -12.27
CA TRP A 158 -0.06 -14.47 -12.54
C TRP A 158 -1.04 -13.32 -12.67
N LYS A 159 -0.63 -12.08 -12.36
CA LYS A 159 -1.38 -10.85 -12.61
C LYS A 159 -0.67 -10.10 -13.75
N PRO A 160 -1.17 -10.17 -14.98
CA PRO A 160 -0.52 -9.54 -16.14
C PRO A 160 -0.54 -8.01 -16.03
N ALA A 161 0.40 -7.36 -16.73
CA ALA A 161 0.61 -5.91 -16.63
C ALA A 161 -0.65 -5.07 -16.91
N GLU A 162 -1.51 -5.51 -17.83
CA GLU A 162 -2.78 -4.83 -18.13
C GLU A 162 -3.80 -4.88 -16.98
N ASP A 163 -3.66 -5.80 -16.02
CA ASP A 163 -4.53 -5.84 -14.85
C ASP A 163 -4.20 -4.69 -13.89
N TRP A 164 -2.95 -4.28 -13.77
CA TRP A 164 -2.57 -3.11 -12.95
C TRP A 164 -3.23 -1.82 -13.44
N ASP A 165 -3.29 -1.61 -14.76
CA ASP A 165 -4.05 -0.48 -15.32
C ASP A 165 -5.54 -0.56 -15.03
N ARG A 166 -6.11 -1.75 -15.07
CA ARG A 166 -7.51 -1.98 -14.72
C ARG A 166 -7.77 -1.66 -13.25
N TYR A 167 -6.92 -2.17 -12.36
CA TYR A 167 -7.02 -1.96 -10.93
C TYR A 167 -6.89 -0.48 -10.55
N ALA A 168 -5.94 0.22 -11.17
CA ALA A 168 -5.81 1.66 -11.01
C ALA A 168 -7.06 2.41 -11.41
N ARG A 169 -7.69 2.07 -12.56
CA ARG A 169 -8.94 2.70 -13.00
C ARG A 169 -10.09 2.45 -12.04
N ILE A 170 -10.16 1.27 -11.41
CA ILE A 170 -11.18 0.96 -10.40
C ILE A 170 -11.00 1.85 -9.18
N ILE A 171 -9.78 1.97 -8.67
CA ILE A 171 -9.48 2.86 -7.54
C ILE A 171 -9.86 4.29 -7.91
N MET A 172 -9.38 4.82 -9.04
CA MET A 172 -9.68 6.17 -9.48
C MET A 172 -11.18 6.45 -9.66
N ALA A 173 -11.94 5.47 -10.15
CA ALA A 173 -13.38 5.61 -10.34
C ALA A 173 -14.17 5.65 -9.00
N ASN A 174 -13.58 5.18 -7.92
CA ASN A 174 -14.20 5.10 -6.60
C ASN A 174 -13.50 5.98 -5.55
N ASP A 175 -12.47 6.73 -5.95
CA ASP A 175 -11.76 7.71 -5.14
C ASP A 175 -11.98 9.12 -5.69
N PRO A 176 -13.02 9.83 -5.21
CA PRO A 176 -13.37 11.17 -5.71
C PRO A 176 -12.38 12.26 -5.28
N TYR A 177 -11.50 11.97 -4.33
CA TYR A 177 -10.52 12.93 -3.81
C TYR A 177 -9.18 12.86 -4.53
N GLY A 178 -8.95 11.82 -5.33
CA GLY A 178 -7.76 11.71 -6.17
C GLY A 178 -6.47 11.50 -5.39
N HIS A 179 -6.49 10.67 -4.35
CA HIS A 179 -5.30 10.35 -3.56
C HIS A 179 -4.12 9.88 -4.41
N LEU A 180 -2.91 10.03 -3.88
CA LEU A 180 -1.68 9.62 -4.54
C LEU A 180 -1.66 8.10 -4.81
N ARG A 181 -1.10 7.73 -5.97
CA ARG A 181 -1.10 6.35 -6.47
C ARG A 181 0.27 5.93 -6.95
N SER A 182 0.69 4.75 -6.53
CA SER A 182 1.96 4.15 -6.94
C SER A 182 1.85 2.65 -7.18
N ILE A 183 2.92 2.07 -7.69
CA ILE A 183 3.17 0.63 -7.75
C ILE A 183 4.65 0.40 -7.49
N HIS A 184 4.98 -0.62 -6.69
CA HIS A 184 6.32 -0.84 -6.17
C HIS A 184 6.93 -2.12 -6.75
N ASN A 185 8.22 -2.07 -7.11
CA ASN A 185 8.99 -3.17 -7.68
C ASN A 185 9.78 -3.96 -6.63
N CYS A 186 10.11 -5.21 -6.94
CA CYS A 186 11.23 -5.93 -6.34
C CYS A 186 12.51 -5.72 -7.18
N ARG A 187 12.48 -6.12 -8.44
CA ARG A 187 13.63 -6.12 -9.36
C ARG A 187 13.34 -5.32 -10.62
N GLU A 188 12.15 -5.50 -11.18
CA GLU A 188 11.74 -4.91 -12.44
C GLU A 188 10.92 -3.64 -12.21
N ILE A 189 11.45 -2.49 -12.61
CA ILE A 189 10.75 -1.21 -12.50
C ILE A 189 9.54 -1.24 -13.42
N PHE A 190 8.35 -0.93 -12.87
CA PHE A 190 7.14 -0.74 -13.65
C PHE A 190 7.29 0.49 -14.57
N ASP A 191 6.55 0.53 -15.67
CA ASP A 191 6.51 1.74 -16.49
C ASP A 191 5.73 2.85 -15.78
N HIS A 192 6.45 3.73 -15.09
CA HIS A 192 5.85 4.85 -14.37
C HIS A 192 5.37 5.99 -15.28
N SER A 193 5.42 5.86 -16.62
CA SER A 193 4.80 6.80 -17.54
C SER A 193 3.27 6.75 -17.55
N HIS A 194 2.68 5.68 -17.01
CA HIS A 194 1.22 5.54 -16.92
C HIS A 194 0.57 6.73 -16.21
N PRO A 195 -0.52 7.30 -16.78
CA PRO A 195 -1.14 8.54 -16.27
C PRO A 195 -1.74 8.39 -14.85
N TRP A 196 -2.06 7.17 -14.43
CA TRP A 196 -2.62 6.92 -13.11
C TRP A 196 -1.58 6.96 -12.00
N ILE A 197 -0.28 6.81 -12.31
CA ILE A 197 0.81 6.87 -11.35
C ILE A 197 1.14 8.33 -11.05
N THR A 198 1.08 8.72 -9.79
CA THR A 198 1.39 10.07 -9.35
C THR A 198 2.86 10.24 -8.98
N HIS A 199 3.50 9.19 -8.50
CA HIS A 199 4.91 9.19 -8.11
C HIS A 199 5.55 7.82 -8.32
N VAL A 200 6.86 7.83 -8.50
CA VAL A 200 7.65 6.60 -8.60
C VAL A 200 7.87 6.06 -7.18
N SER A 201 7.42 4.85 -6.93
CA SER A 201 7.75 4.07 -5.74
C SER A 201 8.84 3.08 -6.13
N TYR A 202 9.98 3.13 -5.44
CA TYR A 202 11.19 2.43 -5.87
C TYR A 202 11.85 1.70 -4.71
N GLN A 203 12.23 0.45 -4.97
CA GLN A 203 13.05 -0.35 -4.06
C GLN A 203 14.50 -0.36 -4.51
N ARG A 204 15.40 -0.19 -3.56
CA ARG A 204 16.84 -0.29 -3.78
C ARG A 204 17.52 -1.03 -2.64
N CYS A 205 18.13 -2.19 -2.95
CA CYS A 205 18.93 -2.95 -1.99
C CYS A 205 20.38 -2.45 -1.87
N ASP A 206 20.78 -1.46 -2.66
CA ASP A 206 22.12 -0.86 -2.69
C ASP A 206 22.02 0.67 -2.63
N LEU A 207 22.36 1.24 -1.48
CA LEU A 207 22.31 2.69 -1.26
C LEU A 207 23.37 3.48 -2.03
N LYS A 208 24.38 2.81 -2.59
CA LYS A 208 25.54 3.47 -3.20
C LYS A 208 25.20 4.35 -4.40
N ASN A 209 24.20 3.94 -5.20
CA ASN A 209 23.80 4.65 -6.44
C ASN A 209 22.43 5.32 -6.33
N THR A 210 21.87 5.42 -5.14
CA THR A 210 20.51 5.93 -4.90
C THR A 210 20.28 7.33 -5.49
N ALA A 211 21.24 8.25 -5.34
CA ALA A 211 21.11 9.62 -5.86
C ALA A 211 21.10 9.66 -7.41
N GLU A 212 21.88 8.79 -8.04
CA GLU A 212 21.92 8.67 -9.49
C GLU A 212 20.62 8.07 -10.02
N ASP A 213 20.11 7.02 -9.38
CA ASP A 213 18.83 6.40 -9.74
C ASP A 213 17.66 7.38 -9.62
N VAL A 214 17.57 8.11 -8.52
CA VAL A 214 16.53 9.15 -8.32
C VAL A 214 16.62 10.21 -9.41
N THR A 215 17.83 10.64 -9.76
CA THR A 215 18.03 11.63 -10.83
C THR A 215 17.57 11.09 -12.18
N MET A 216 17.93 9.85 -12.50
CA MET A 216 17.53 9.17 -13.73
C MET A 216 15.99 8.98 -13.80
N LEU A 217 15.36 8.47 -12.73
CA LEU A 217 13.93 8.22 -12.68
C LEU A 217 13.12 9.53 -12.80
N ARG A 218 13.57 10.60 -12.14
CA ARG A 218 12.97 11.94 -12.30
C ARG A 218 13.06 12.45 -13.75
N ALA A 219 14.22 12.29 -14.38
CA ALA A 219 14.42 12.70 -15.77
C ALA A 219 13.55 11.87 -16.74
N GLN A 220 13.39 10.57 -16.47
CA GLN A 220 12.62 9.66 -17.31
C GLN A 220 11.12 9.87 -17.20
N TYR A 221 10.59 10.01 -15.97
CA TYR A 221 9.15 9.99 -15.73
C TYR A 221 8.54 11.34 -15.38
N SER A 222 9.36 12.36 -15.09
CA SER A 222 8.90 13.71 -14.67
C SER A 222 7.92 13.66 -13.49
N LYS A 223 8.22 12.83 -12.51
CA LYS A 223 7.39 12.60 -11.30
C LYS A 223 8.25 12.64 -10.03
N PRO A 224 7.65 12.89 -8.85
CA PRO A 224 8.32 12.64 -7.59
C PRO A 224 8.81 11.20 -7.50
N VAL A 225 9.94 10.99 -6.83
CA VAL A 225 10.51 9.66 -6.60
C VAL A 225 10.65 9.43 -5.10
N LEU A 226 10.09 8.34 -4.62
CA LEU A 226 10.28 7.83 -3.27
C LEU A 226 11.06 6.52 -3.30
N ILE A 227 12.03 6.41 -2.42
CA ILE A 227 12.66 5.14 -2.11
C ILE A 227 11.88 4.58 -0.94
N ASP A 228 10.92 3.74 -1.25
CA ASP A 228 9.96 3.22 -0.28
C ASP A 228 10.48 1.98 0.47
N GLU A 229 11.54 1.37 -0.03
CA GLU A 229 12.21 0.25 0.61
C GLU A 229 13.71 0.29 0.33
N VAL A 230 14.50 0.17 1.39
CA VAL A 230 15.96 0.06 1.35
C VAL A 230 16.38 -1.19 2.13
N GLY A 231 17.16 -2.06 1.51
CA GLY A 231 17.66 -3.31 2.08
C GLY A 231 19.17 -3.28 2.35
#